data_4e08dd4dc22b4912069fb67d5d4dfd5c
#
_entry.id   4e08dd4dc22b4912069fb67d5d4dfd5c
#
_cell.length_a   1.000
_cell.length_b   1.000
_cell.length_c   1.000
_cell.angle_alpha   90.00
_cell.angle_beta   90.00
_cell.angle_gamma   90.00
#
_symmetry.space_group_name_H-M   'P 1'
#
loop_
_entity.id
_entity.type
_entity.pdbx_description
1 polymer ?
#
loop_
_entity_poly.entity_id
_entity_poly.type
_entity_poly.pdbx_seq_one_letter_code
_entity_poly.pdbx_strand_id
1 'polypeptide(L)'
;MKLERDSIPLDKEFPFQISEVELNPSNSHPGTWHWHSYFEITWVLEGKGNYFVNGQEYTMKENDIIIFNNVEPHGWKLLGGRMKLLVMIFSPEFVAEKISTFDTEYLRPFVERGTNFKNRVGHEETVNTEIRTSIQEIYQEWQERKEGYPLMIKANVLRILTMLIRAYQDETKSGEMLREKKNAMKRLEQAFTYINAH
;
A
#
# COMPACT_ATOMS: atom_id res chain seq x y z
N MET A 1 2.33 -11.31 21.82
CA MET A 1 2.15 -10.54 20.57
C MET A 1 1.17 -9.44 20.88
N LYS A 2 1.58 -8.17 20.76
CA LYS A 2 0.72 -7.01 21.01
C LYS A 2 0.32 -6.43 19.65
N LEU A 3 -0.97 -6.32 19.41
CA LEU A 3 -1.52 -5.67 18.21
C LEU A 3 -1.93 -4.26 18.59
N GLU A 4 -1.38 -3.26 17.92
CA GLU A 4 -1.67 -1.85 18.18
C GLU A 4 -2.34 -1.22 16.95
N ARG A 5 -3.28 -0.31 17.18
CA ARG A 5 -3.78 0.56 16.13
C ARG A 5 -2.83 1.74 16.00
N ASP A 6 -2.24 1.90 14.84
CA ASP A 6 -1.45 3.07 14.53
C ASP A 6 -2.34 4.21 14.04
N SER A 7 -2.17 5.39 14.62
CA SER A 7 -2.92 6.59 14.27
C SER A 7 -1.98 7.60 13.64
N ILE A 8 -1.86 7.52 12.32
CA ILE A 8 -1.05 8.46 11.54
C ILE A 8 -1.96 9.64 11.14
N PRO A 9 -1.69 10.86 11.60
CA PRO A 9 -2.52 12.01 11.26
C PRO A 9 -2.22 12.45 9.82
N LEU A 10 -3.06 12.05 8.87
CA LEU A 10 -3.03 12.58 7.52
C LEU A 10 -3.81 13.89 7.43
N ASP A 11 -3.37 14.80 6.56
CA ASP A 11 -4.10 16.00 6.22
C ASP A 11 -5.48 15.65 5.64
N LYS A 12 -6.52 16.42 6.00
CA LYS A 12 -7.88 16.12 5.58
C LYS A 12 -8.15 16.46 4.11
N GLU A 13 -7.49 17.50 3.60
CA GLU A 13 -7.66 17.95 2.21
C GLU A 13 -6.72 17.19 1.26
N PHE A 14 -5.58 16.74 1.79
CA PHE A 14 -4.59 15.96 1.07
C PHE A 14 -4.14 14.75 1.89
N PRO A 15 -4.97 13.69 2.00
CA PRO A 15 -4.76 12.56 2.90
C PRO A 15 -3.72 11.58 2.36
N PHE A 16 -2.49 12.07 2.27
CA PHE A 16 -1.31 11.41 1.72
C PHE A 16 -0.06 11.78 2.54
N GLN A 17 0.84 10.83 2.70
CA GLN A 17 2.16 11.06 3.27
C GLN A 17 3.17 10.09 2.66
N ILE A 18 4.41 10.55 2.46
CA ILE A 18 5.56 9.72 2.13
C ILE A 18 6.76 10.16 2.96
N SER A 19 7.46 9.20 3.57
CA SER A 19 8.61 9.49 4.43
C SER A 19 9.61 8.35 4.42
N GLU A 20 10.89 8.70 4.64
CA GLU A 20 11.92 7.71 4.94
C GLU A 20 11.83 7.28 6.40
N VAL A 21 11.92 5.98 6.62
CA VAL A 21 11.93 5.35 7.94
C VAL A 21 13.18 4.49 8.07
N GLU A 22 13.95 4.72 9.13
CA GLU A 22 15.09 3.87 9.46
C GLU A 22 14.74 2.95 10.63
N LEU A 23 14.84 1.65 10.38
CA LEU A 23 14.70 0.60 11.38
C LEU A 23 16.09 0.11 11.79
N ASN A 24 16.32 0.06 13.09
CA ASN A 24 17.53 -0.47 13.69
C ASN A 24 17.18 -1.26 14.97
N PRO A 25 18.12 -2.01 15.57
CA PRO A 25 17.81 -2.82 16.75
C PRO A 25 17.29 -2.05 17.96
N SER A 26 17.51 -0.75 18.04
CA SER A 26 17.06 0.07 19.17
C SER A 26 15.61 0.55 19.02
N ASN A 27 15.11 0.72 17.79
CA ASN A 27 13.75 1.18 17.51
C ASN A 27 12.85 0.11 16.89
N SER A 28 13.41 -1.02 16.48
CA SER A 28 12.66 -2.15 15.94
C SER A 28 12.36 -3.15 17.06
N HIS A 29 11.12 -3.19 17.51
CA HIS A 29 10.66 -4.13 18.51
C HIS A 29 10.09 -5.38 17.83
N PRO A 30 10.81 -6.51 17.83
CA PRO A 30 10.31 -7.75 17.23
C PRO A 30 8.98 -8.17 17.86
N GLY A 31 7.99 -8.46 17.02
CA GLY A 31 6.68 -8.90 17.49
C GLY A 31 5.67 -7.79 17.79
N THR A 32 5.99 -6.53 17.47
CA THR A 32 4.99 -5.46 17.45
C THR A 32 4.25 -5.52 16.12
N TRP A 33 2.98 -5.80 16.21
CA TRP A 33 2.07 -5.78 15.08
C TRP A 33 1.23 -4.54 15.18
N HIS A 34 1.03 -3.86 14.04
CA HIS A 34 0.12 -2.73 13.98
C HIS A 34 -0.81 -2.85 12.79
N TRP A 35 -1.83 -2.03 12.80
CA TRP A 35 -2.76 -1.85 11.70
C TRP A 35 -3.24 -0.41 11.67
N HIS A 36 -3.64 0.06 10.51
CA HIS A 36 -4.19 1.40 10.30
C HIS A 36 -5.27 1.37 9.22
N SER A 37 -6.03 2.45 9.09
CA SER A 37 -7.12 2.57 8.11
C SER A 37 -6.68 3.12 6.75
N TYR A 38 -5.37 3.17 6.49
CA TYR A 38 -4.79 3.69 5.26
C TYR A 38 -4.25 2.56 4.39
N PHE A 39 -4.10 2.82 3.09
CA PHE A 39 -3.30 1.99 2.21
C PHE A 39 -1.82 2.34 2.37
N GLU A 40 -0.97 1.35 2.28
CA GLU A 40 0.48 1.53 2.38
C GLU A 40 1.19 0.82 1.24
N ILE A 41 2.18 1.53 0.67
CA ILE A 41 3.17 0.97 -0.25
C ILE A 41 4.54 1.33 0.31
N THR A 42 5.32 0.31 0.63
CA THR A 42 6.65 0.48 1.21
C THR A 42 7.72 -0.08 0.29
N TRP A 43 8.71 0.73 -0.04
CA TRP A 43 9.90 0.35 -0.78
C TRP A 43 11.09 0.20 0.15
N VAL A 44 11.81 -0.94 0.04
CA VAL A 44 13.05 -1.19 0.76
C VAL A 44 14.20 -0.49 0.04
N LEU A 45 14.74 0.58 0.62
CA LEU A 45 15.86 1.33 0.07
C LEU A 45 17.19 0.65 0.37
N GLU A 46 17.37 0.14 1.61
CA GLU A 46 18.58 -0.53 2.08
C GLU A 46 18.24 -1.62 3.09
N GLY A 47 19.10 -2.65 3.16
CA GLY A 47 19.01 -3.70 4.17
C GLY A 47 18.08 -4.84 3.80
N LYS A 48 17.78 -5.66 4.79
CA LYS A 48 16.90 -6.84 4.67
C LYS A 48 16.14 -7.11 5.96
N GLY A 49 14.94 -7.64 5.81
CA GLY A 49 14.08 -8.00 6.93
C GLY A 49 12.97 -8.93 6.51
N ASN A 50 12.25 -9.46 7.47
CA ASN A 50 11.02 -10.20 7.22
C ASN A 50 9.82 -9.31 7.55
N TYR A 51 8.89 -9.25 6.60
CA TYR A 51 7.57 -8.69 6.79
C TYR A 51 6.58 -9.79 7.08
N PHE A 52 5.70 -9.50 8.01
CA PHE A 52 4.60 -10.38 8.36
C PHE A 52 3.30 -9.66 8.06
N VAL A 53 2.44 -10.28 7.29
CA VAL A 53 1.14 -9.74 6.93
C VAL A 53 0.13 -10.88 6.79
N ASN A 54 -0.99 -10.81 7.49
CA ASN A 54 -2.04 -11.86 7.47
C ASN A 54 -1.52 -13.29 7.69
N GLY A 55 -0.53 -13.48 8.54
CA GLY A 55 0.07 -14.79 8.81
C GLY A 55 1.03 -15.29 7.71
N GLN A 56 1.26 -14.50 6.66
CA GLN A 56 2.29 -14.75 5.65
C GLN A 56 3.58 -14.03 6.04
N GLU A 57 4.71 -14.67 5.76
CA GLU A 57 6.04 -14.12 5.97
C GLU A 57 6.71 -13.87 4.62
N TYR A 58 7.19 -12.65 4.40
CA TYR A 58 7.92 -12.26 3.20
C TYR A 58 9.33 -11.82 3.58
N THR A 59 10.34 -12.50 3.08
CA THR A 59 11.72 -12.00 3.16
C THR A 59 11.89 -10.87 2.16
N MET A 60 12.17 -9.68 2.67
CA MET A 60 12.34 -8.45 1.90
C MET A 60 13.80 -8.04 1.88
N LYS A 61 14.24 -7.54 0.76
CA LYS A 61 15.59 -6.99 0.57
C LYS A 61 15.54 -5.72 -0.28
N GLU A 62 16.68 -5.10 -0.44
CA GLU A 62 16.82 -3.89 -1.24
C GLU A 62 16.10 -3.99 -2.59
N ASN A 63 15.37 -2.94 -2.93
CA ASN A 63 14.51 -2.79 -4.09
C ASN A 63 13.22 -3.59 -4.10
N ASP A 64 12.93 -4.41 -3.10
CA ASP A 64 11.60 -4.99 -2.97
C ASP A 64 10.57 -3.94 -2.55
N ILE A 65 9.34 -4.13 -3.01
CA ILE A 65 8.17 -3.32 -2.62
C ILE A 65 7.19 -4.23 -1.90
N ILE A 66 6.57 -3.74 -0.85
CA ILE A 66 5.46 -4.42 -0.20
C ILE A 66 4.24 -3.52 -0.11
N ILE A 67 3.07 -4.11 -0.27
CA ILE A 67 1.78 -3.43 -0.35
C ILE A 67 0.90 -3.95 0.77
N PHE A 68 0.34 -3.04 1.57
CA PHE A 68 -0.61 -3.37 2.62
C PHE A 68 -1.96 -2.74 2.34
N ASN A 69 -2.99 -3.51 2.60
CA ASN A 69 -4.35 -3.02 2.60
C ASN A 69 -4.65 -2.25 3.89
N ASN A 70 -5.66 -1.39 3.87
CA ASN A 70 -6.23 -0.83 5.08
C ASN A 70 -6.72 -1.96 6.01
N VAL A 71 -6.61 -1.75 7.31
CA VAL A 71 -6.98 -2.70 8.39
C VAL A 71 -6.24 -4.03 8.38
N GLU A 72 -5.16 -4.15 7.63
CA GLU A 72 -4.37 -5.37 7.57
C GLU A 72 -3.26 -5.36 8.63
N PRO A 73 -3.31 -6.29 9.61
CA PRO A 73 -2.25 -6.40 10.60
C PRO A 73 -0.93 -6.77 9.95
N HIS A 74 0.09 -5.98 10.19
CA HIS A 74 1.41 -6.21 9.66
C HIS A 74 2.51 -5.81 10.65
N GLY A 75 3.70 -6.29 10.41
CA GLY A 75 4.87 -6.02 11.25
C GLY A 75 6.15 -6.48 10.60
N TRP A 76 7.26 -6.26 11.29
CA TRP A 76 8.62 -6.50 10.77
C TRP A 76 9.49 -7.26 11.74
N LYS A 77 10.53 -7.88 11.16
CA LYS A 77 11.69 -8.37 11.89
C LYS A 77 12.94 -8.09 11.07
N LEU A 78 13.86 -7.32 11.63
CA LEU A 78 15.15 -7.08 11.00
C LEU A 78 15.95 -8.37 10.84
N LEU A 79 16.60 -8.54 9.69
CA LEU A 79 17.58 -9.59 9.41
C LEU A 79 18.98 -8.98 9.20
N GLY A 80 19.36 -8.07 10.08
CA GLY A 80 20.63 -7.35 9.99
C GLY A 80 20.68 -6.15 10.92
N GLY A 81 21.70 -5.28 10.75
CA GLY A 81 21.94 -4.15 11.63
C GLY A 81 20.93 -3.00 11.45
N ARG A 82 20.51 -2.73 10.23
CA ARG A 82 19.56 -1.66 9.92
C ARG A 82 18.79 -1.94 8.62
N MET A 83 17.70 -1.24 8.44
CA MET A 83 16.89 -1.25 7.23
C MET A 83 16.35 0.15 6.98
N LYS A 84 16.49 0.65 5.76
CA LYS A 84 15.95 1.94 5.35
C LYS A 84 14.79 1.73 4.38
N LEU A 85 13.70 2.41 4.63
CA LEU A 85 12.45 2.25 3.91
C LEU A 85 11.95 3.59 3.41
N LEU A 86 11.28 3.59 2.29
CA LEU A 86 10.42 4.69 1.87
C LEU A 86 8.96 4.23 1.99
N VAL A 87 8.27 4.80 2.96
CA VAL A 87 6.90 4.43 3.34
C VAL A 87 5.94 5.47 2.80
N MET A 88 5.03 5.05 1.95
CA MET A 88 3.97 5.85 1.36
C MET A 88 2.62 5.36 1.87
N ILE A 89 1.85 6.24 2.49
CA ILE A 89 0.51 5.97 3.01
C ILE A 89 -0.49 6.96 2.45
N PHE A 90 -1.69 6.50 2.16
CA PHE A 90 -2.78 7.35 1.70
C PHE A 90 -4.15 6.75 2.05
N SER A 91 -5.14 7.63 2.21
CA SER A 91 -6.50 7.16 2.42
C SER A 91 -7.16 6.73 1.10
N PRO A 92 -8.20 5.88 1.15
CA PRO A 92 -8.98 5.55 -0.05
C PRO A 92 -9.51 6.80 -0.79
N GLU A 93 -9.91 7.83 -0.04
CA GLU A 93 -10.46 9.08 -0.55
C GLU A 93 -9.44 9.90 -1.35
N PHE A 94 -8.14 9.67 -1.13
CA PHE A 94 -7.09 10.31 -1.91
C PHE A 94 -7.17 9.97 -3.41
N VAL A 95 -7.55 8.74 -3.72
CA VAL A 95 -7.65 8.26 -5.12
C VAL A 95 -9.07 8.27 -5.66
N ALA A 96 -10.09 8.17 -4.80
CA ALA A 96 -11.50 8.06 -5.16
C ALA A 96 -12.37 8.93 -4.25
N GLU A 97 -12.81 10.10 -4.72
CA GLU A 97 -13.70 10.99 -3.94
C GLU A 97 -15.09 10.42 -3.69
N LYS A 98 -15.58 9.61 -4.61
CA LYS A 98 -16.79 8.80 -4.46
C LYS A 98 -16.47 7.42 -5.01
N ILE A 99 -16.74 6.39 -4.23
CA ILE A 99 -16.53 5.02 -4.67
C ILE A 99 -17.52 4.71 -5.81
N SER A 100 -17.17 5.14 -7.01
CA SER A 100 -17.86 4.76 -8.25
C SER A 100 -17.36 3.39 -8.70
N THR A 101 -18.09 2.73 -9.59
CA THR A 101 -17.67 1.44 -10.17
C THR A 101 -16.32 1.56 -10.89
N PHE A 102 -15.98 2.74 -11.39
CA PHE A 102 -14.71 3.03 -12.05
C PHE A 102 -13.57 3.18 -11.03
N ASP A 103 -13.81 3.90 -9.94
CA ASP A 103 -12.80 4.16 -8.90
C ASP A 103 -12.45 2.89 -8.13
N THR A 104 -13.38 1.94 -8.00
CA THR A 104 -13.13 0.66 -7.35
C THR A 104 -12.12 -0.20 -8.10
N GLU A 105 -11.97 -0.05 -9.41
CA GLU A 105 -10.93 -0.75 -10.16
C GLU A 105 -9.52 -0.29 -9.75
N TYR A 106 -9.32 0.98 -9.41
CA TYR A 106 -8.00 1.48 -8.96
C TYR A 106 -7.61 0.97 -7.58
N LEU A 107 -8.59 0.72 -6.71
CA LEU A 107 -8.35 0.16 -5.38
C LEU A 107 -8.24 -1.37 -5.38
N ARG A 108 -8.45 -1.98 -6.51
CA ARG A 108 -8.41 -3.44 -6.69
C ARG A 108 -7.17 -4.10 -6.13
N PRO A 109 -5.93 -3.58 -6.30
CA PRO A 109 -4.73 -4.18 -5.72
C PRO A 109 -4.76 -4.29 -4.19
N PHE A 110 -5.56 -3.46 -3.53
CA PHE A 110 -5.70 -3.48 -2.07
C PHE A 110 -6.91 -4.28 -1.59
N VAL A 111 -7.97 -4.36 -2.40
CA VAL A 111 -9.26 -4.94 -2.01
C VAL A 111 -9.41 -6.38 -2.48
N GLU A 112 -8.89 -6.70 -3.66
CA GLU A 112 -8.97 -8.03 -4.24
C GLU A 112 -7.76 -8.86 -3.87
N ARG A 113 -7.97 -9.73 -2.91
CA ARG A 113 -7.01 -10.79 -2.59
C ARG A 113 -7.44 -12.08 -3.27
N GLY A 114 -7.27 -12.11 -4.58
CA GLY A 114 -7.34 -13.35 -5.33
C GLY A 114 -6.11 -14.22 -5.06
N THR A 115 -6.14 -15.47 -5.52
CA THR A 115 -5.04 -16.43 -5.41
C THR A 115 -3.70 -15.94 -5.99
N ASN A 116 -3.71 -14.87 -6.79
CA ASN A 116 -2.53 -14.33 -7.47
C ASN A 116 -2.03 -13.01 -6.87
N PHE A 117 -2.77 -12.37 -5.96
CA PHE A 117 -2.30 -11.14 -5.33
C PHE A 117 -1.27 -11.47 -4.26
N LYS A 118 -0.06 -10.98 -4.47
CA LYS A 118 1.04 -11.06 -3.51
C LYS A 118 1.26 -9.68 -2.90
N ASN A 119 1.41 -9.58 -1.58
CA ASN A 119 1.80 -8.32 -0.95
C ASN A 119 3.18 -7.84 -1.41
N ARG A 120 4.10 -8.76 -1.75
CA ARG A 120 5.44 -8.44 -2.22
C ARG A 120 5.48 -8.34 -3.75
N VAL A 121 6.00 -7.20 -4.25
CA VAL A 121 6.47 -7.03 -5.64
C VAL A 121 7.99 -7.10 -5.59
N GLY A 122 8.54 -8.24 -5.99
CA GLY A 122 9.98 -8.51 -5.90
C GLY A 122 10.79 -7.64 -6.87
N HIS A 123 12.03 -7.31 -6.48
CA HIS A 123 12.96 -6.57 -7.34
C HIS A 123 13.26 -7.28 -8.67
N GLU A 124 12.99 -8.59 -8.76
CA GLU A 124 13.09 -9.43 -9.96
C GLU A 124 11.94 -9.23 -10.96
N GLU A 125 10.82 -8.62 -10.52
CA GLU A 125 9.64 -8.42 -11.35
C GLU A 125 9.80 -7.15 -12.22
N THR A 126 9.48 -7.25 -13.51
CA THR A 126 9.64 -6.13 -14.47
C THR A 126 8.88 -4.88 -14.01
N VAL A 127 7.66 -5.04 -13.50
CA VAL A 127 6.82 -3.94 -13.02
C VAL A 127 7.42 -3.21 -11.81
N ASN A 128 8.28 -3.87 -11.03
CA ASN A 128 8.91 -3.27 -9.84
C ASN A 128 9.72 -2.02 -10.19
N THR A 129 10.52 -2.06 -11.25
CA THR A 129 11.34 -0.91 -11.66
C THR A 129 10.49 0.30 -12.03
N GLU A 130 9.39 0.10 -12.74
CA GLU A 130 8.48 1.19 -13.11
C GLU A 130 7.76 1.78 -11.88
N ILE A 131 7.36 0.93 -10.94
CA ILE A 131 6.75 1.37 -9.69
C ILE A 131 7.74 2.19 -8.86
N ARG A 132 9.00 1.72 -8.72
CA ARG A 132 10.04 2.47 -8.00
C ARG A 132 10.30 3.84 -8.61
N THR A 133 10.34 3.93 -9.93
CA THR A 133 10.48 5.22 -10.62
C THR A 133 9.34 6.16 -10.24
N SER A 134 8.09 5.68 -10.26
CA SER A 134 6.94 6.50 -9.87
C SER A 134 6.97 6.89 -8.38
N ILE A 135 7.42 5.99 -7.49
CA ILE A 135 7.59 6.32 -6.06
C ILE A 135 8.67 7.38 -5.86
N GLN A 136 9.76 7.31 -6.62
CA GLN A 136 10.84 8.30 -6.57
C GLN A 136 10.37 9.69 -7.04
N GLU A 137 9.60 9.76 -8.13
CA GLU A 137 8.97 10.99 -8.61
C GLU A 137 8.01 11.57 -7.56
N ILE A 138 7.19 10.73 -6.93
CA ILE A 138 6.30 11.13 -5.82
C ILE A 138 7.12 11.73 -4.66
N TYR A 139 8.21 11.06 -4.29
CA TYR A 139 9.04 11.51 -3.18
C TYR A 139 9.70 12.86 -3.48
N GLN A 140 10.18 13.05 -4.70
CA GLN A 140 10.75 14.32 -5.15
C GLN A 140 9.70 15.45 -5.11
N GLU A 141 8.51 15.23 -5.66
CA GLU A 141 7.40 16.19 -5.61
C GLU A 141 7.02 16.55 -4.16
N TRP A 142 6.99 15.54 -3.28
CA TRP A 142 6.72 15.74 -1.86
C TRP A 142 7.78 16.57 -1.15
N GLN A 143 9.04 16.44 -1.51
CA GLN A 143 10.13 17.23 -0.94
C GLN A 143 10.18 18.67 -1.48
N GLU A 144 10.05 18.82 -2.79
CA GLU A 144 10.19 20.11 -3.47
C GLU A 144 8.97 21.02 -3.32
N ARG A 145 7.77 20.47 -3.18
CA ARG A 145 6.50 21.21 -3.02
C ARG A 145 6.26 22.27 -4.11
N LYS A 146 6.68 22.02 -5.35
CA LYS A 146 6.43 22.91 -6.48
C LYS A 146 4.92 23.09 -6.72
N GLU A 147 4.55 24.19 -7.37
CA GLU A 147 3.14 24.40 -7.77
C GLU A 147 2.59 23.19 -8.54
N GLY A 148 1.42 22.69 -8.13
CA GLY A 148 0.81 21.49 -8.72
C GLY A 148 1.32 20.16 -8.19
N TYR A 149 2.27 20.12 -7.24
CA TYR A 149 2.79 18.86 -6.66
C TYR A 149 1.69 17.87 -6.21
N PRO A 150 0.53 18.30 -5.65
CA PRO A 150 -0.50 17.34 -5.25
C PRO A 150 -1.09 16.57 -6.44
N LEU A 151 -1.22 17.23 -7.60
CA LEU A 151 -1.71 16.59 -8.81
C LEU A 151 -0.68 15.60 -9.38
N MET A 152 0.60 15.95 -9.36
CA MET A 152 1.68 15.07 -9.79
C MET A 152 1.77 13.83 -8.90
N ILE A 153 1.66 13.98 -7.58
CA ILE A 153 1.61 12.87 -6.64
C ILE A 153 0.39 11.97 -6.94
N LYS A 154 -0.81 12.55 -7.07
CA LYS A 154 -2.03 11.79 -7.37
C LYS A 154 -1.92 11.03 -8.69
N ALA A 155 -1.39 11.66 -9.73
CA ALA A 155 -1.18 11.04 -11.04
C ALA A 155 -0.23 9.83 -10.96
N ASN A 156 0.89 9.96 -10.24
CA ASN A 156 1.84 8.88 -10.05
C ASN A 156 1.28 7.74 -9.18
N VAL A 157 0.49 8.04 -8.13
CA VAL A 157 -0.21 7.01 -7.35
C VAL A 157 -1.17 6.23 -8.26
N LEU A 158 -1.99 6.90 -9.07
CA LEU A 158 -2.89 6.24 -10.02
C LEU A 158 -2.13 5.40 -11.06
N ARG A 159 -0.96 5.87 -11.51
CA ARG A 159 -0.07 5.11 -12.39
C ARG A 159 0.42 3.83 -11.72
N ILE A 160 0.88 3.89 -10.46
CA ILE A 160 1.29 2.72 -9.68
C ILE A 160 0.14 1.73 -9.56
N LEU A 161 -1.05 2.19 -9.18
CA LEU A 161 -2.24 1.33 -9.05
C LEU A 161 -2.57 0.63 -10.37
N THR A 162 -2.48 1.38 -11.48
CA THR A 162 -2.71 0.82 -12.83
C THR A 162 -1.69 -0.26 -13.19
N MET A 163 -0.41 -0.05 -12.88
CA MET A 163 0.64 -1.05 -13.11
C MET A 163 0.40 -2.30 -12.28
N LEU A 164 0.01 -2.16 -11.02
CA LEU A 164 -0.32 -3.29 -10.14
C LEU A 164 -1.53 -4.08 -10.67
N ILE A 165 -2.60 -3.39 -11.11
CA ILE A 165 -3.77 -4.04 -11.73
C ILE A 165 -3.34 -4.88 -12.92
N ARG A 166 -2.52 -4.33 -13.80
CA ARG A 166 -2.05 -5.04 -15.01
C ARG A 166 -1.16 -6.23 -14.68
N ALA A 167 -0.27 -6.08 -13.69
CA ALA A 167 0.64 -7.16 -13.25
C ALA A 167 -0.09 -8.34 -12.61
N TYR A 168 -1.22 -8.08 -11.94
CA TYR A 168 -2.00 -9.12 -11.25
C TYR A 168 -3.29 -9.52 -11.97
N GLN A 169 -3.45 -9.10 -13.22
CA GLN A 169 -4.58 -9.52 -14.05
C GLN A 169 -4.47 -11.02 -14.37
N ASP A 170 -5.40 -11.82 -13.83
CA ASP A 170 -5.51 -13.24 -14.18
C ASP A 170 -6.36 -13.39 -15.44
N GLU A 171 -5.79 -13.90 -16.53
CA GLU A 171 -6.47 -14.06 -17.82
C GLU A 171 -7.61 -15.09 -17.80
N THR A 172 -7.76 -15.87 -16.71
CA THR A 172 -8.60 -17.07 -16.71
C THR A 172 -9.95 -16.98 -16.02
N LYS A 173 -10.30 -15.86 -15.34
CA LYS A 173 -11.51 -15.80 -14.49
C LYS A 173 -12.41 -14.57 -14.69
N SER A 174 -12.83 -14.29 -15.90
CA SER A 174 -13.52 -13.01 -16.18
C SER A 174 -15.03 -12.94 -15.90
N GLY A 175 -15.73 -13.99 -15.62
CA GLY A 175 -17.21 -13.99 -15.54
C GLY A 175 -17.82 -14.09 -14.14
N GLU A 176 -17.52 -15.14 -13.39
CA GLU A 176 -18.11 -15.37 -12.05
C GLU A 176 -17.49 -14.49 -10.98
N MET A 177 -16.20 -14.23 -11.08
CA MET A 177 -15.45 -13.39 -10.18
C MET A 177 -15.93 -11.92 -10.19
N LEU A 178 -16.41 -11.41 -11.35
CA LEU A 178 -16.98 -10.05 -11.46
C LEU A 178 -18.23 -9.88 -10.59
N ARG A 179 -19.01 -10.93 -10.44
CA ARG A 179 -20.27 -10.92 -9.66
C ARG A 179 -20.03 -10.99 -8.15
N GLU A 180 -19.08 -11.81 -7.71
CA GLU A 180 -18.65 -11.87 -6.32
C GLU A 180 -17.95 -10.58 -5.88
N LYS A 181 -17.13 -10.00 -6.77
CA LYS A 181 -16.47 -8.71 -6.60
C LYS A 181 -17.45 -7.56 -6.38
N LYS A 182 -18.50 -7.49 -7.20
CA LYS A 182 -19.55 -6.47 -7.06
C LYS A 182 -20.25 -6.55 -5.70
N ASN A 183 -20.41 -7.75 -5.15
CA ASN A 183 -20.99 -7.97 -3.83
C ASN A 183 -20.02 -7.62 -2.69
N ALA A 184 -18.72 -7.92 -2.83
CA ALA A 184 -17.70 -7.55 -1.87
C ALA A 184 -17.51 -6.03 -1.81
N MET A 185 -17.52 -5.36 -2.96
CA MET A 185 -17.46 -3.90 -3.03
C MET A 185 -18.65 -3.22 -2.37
N LYS A 186 -19.86 -3.73 -2.59
CA LYS A 186 -21.06 -3.20 -1.92
C LYS A 186 -20.99 -3.31 -0.39
N ARG A 187 -20.36 -4.38 0.12
CA ARG A 187 -20.11 -4.54 1.57
C ARG A 187 -19.08 -3.55 2.09
N LEU A 188 -18.01 -3.29 1.33
CA LEU A 188 -17.00 -2.29 1.67
C LEU A 188 -17.60 -0.88 1.67
N GLU A 189 -18.39 -0.52 0.66
CA GLU A 189 -19.10 0.75 0.59
C GLU A 189 -20.01 0.95 1.81
N GLN A 190 -20.73 -0.09 2.23
CA GLN A 190 -21.54 -0.08 3.44
C GLN A 190 -20.70 0.08 4.71
N ALA A 191 -19.54 -0.61 4.80
CA ALA A 191 -18.64 -0.51 5.92
C ALA A 191 -18.00 0.88 6.01
N PHE A 192 -17.54 1.46 4.90
CA PHE A 192 -17.02 2.83 4.87
C PHE A 192 -18.08 3.87 5.20
N THR A 193 -19.30 3.71 4.69
CA THR A 193 -20.42 4.59 5.04
C THR A 193 -20.74 4.53 6.55
N TYR A 194 -20.70 3.35 7.11
CA TYR A 194 -20.90 3.15 8.55
C TYR A 194 -19.80 3.77 9.38
N ILE A 195 -18.52 3.55 9.03
CA ILE A 195 -17.34 4.10 9.73
C ILE A 195 -17.32 5.63 9.68
N ASN A 196 -17.70 6.23 8.54
CA ASN A 196 -17.73 7.68 8.38
C ASN A 196 -18.93 8.34 9.07
N ALA A 197 -19.94 7.57 9.44
CA ALA A 197 -21.14 8.06 10.14
C ALA A 197 -21.06 7.93 11.68
N HIS A 198 -20.07 7.22 12.20
CA HIS A 198 -19.84 6.93 13.62
C HIS A 198 -18.37 7.10 14.01
#